data_c2a825c862f23ac01c7c37caa7c30690
#
_entry.id   c2a825c862f23ac01c7c37caa7c30690
#
_cell.length_a   1.000
_cell.length_b   1.000
_cell.length_c   1.000
_cell.angle_alpha   90.00
_cell.angle_beta   90.00
_cell.angle_gamma   90.00
#
_symmetry.space_group_name_H-M   'P 1'
#
loop_
_entity.id
_entity.type
_entity.pdbx_description
1 polymer ?
#
loop_
_entity_poly.entity_id
_entity_poly.type
_entity_poly.pdbx_seq_one_letter_code
_entity_poly.pdbx_strand_id
1 'polypeptide(L)'
;MRALEEYKNKRSFAKTPEPAPRKKGSKTGRMFVIQKHRASHLHYDLRLEAEGVLKSWAVPKGPSLDPAVKRLAMAVEDHPIDYAKFEGVIPEGEYGGGTVMVWDIGTYSPEGTDDVGGAIQKGELKFTLHGKKLSGSWVLVRTRDRRWLFFKHRDRYVSTEDVTVAAPASVLTGRRLADIAADEGGNVVKAATGDPPKTNPVKKSR
;
A
#
# COMPACT_ATOMS: atom_id res chain seq x y z
N MET A 1 21.46 0.79 -9.20
CA MET A 1 21.00 -0.50 -9.75
C MET A 1 20.68 -1.53 -8.67
N ARG A 2 21.44 -1.66 -7.57
CA ARG A 2 21.17 -2.65 -6.48
C ARG A 2 19.74 -2.61 -5.89
N ALA A 3 19.13 -1.43 -5.74
CA ALA A 3 17.84 -1.28 -5.08
C ALA A 3 16.64 -2.04 -5.72
N LEU A 4 16.67 -2.30 -7.04
CA LEU A 4 15.61 -3.01 -7.75
C LEU A 4 16.00 -4.43 -8.22
N GLU A 5 17.16 -4.95 -7.80
CA GLU A 5 17.59 -6.29 -8.22
C GLU A 5 16.69 -7.38 -7.64
N GLU A 6 16.32 -7.28 -6.35
CA GLU A 6 15.41 -8.25 -5.73
C GLU A 6 14.03 -8.23 -6.43
N TYR A 7 13.51 -7.04 -6.75
CA TYR A 7 12.29 -6.87 -7.52
C TYR A 7 12.37 -7.54 -8.88
N LYS A 8 13.47 -7.31 -9.62
CA LYS A 8 13.71 -7.89 -10.95
C LYS A 8 13.83 -9.41 -10.90
N ASN A 9 14.56 -9.95 -9.91
CA ASN A 9 14.84 -11.38 -9.82
C ASN A 9 13.62 -12.22 -9.45
N LYS A 10 12.60 -11.60 -8.83
CA LYS A 10 11.35 -12.26 -8.43
C LYS A 10 10.28 -12.29 -9.53
N ARG A 11 10.52 -11.65 -10.70
CA ARG A 11 9.48 -11.45 -11.72
C ARG A 11 9.90 -11.87 -13.10
N SER A 12 8.93 -12.40 -13.85
CA SER A 12 9.05 -12.65 -15.29
C SER A 12 8.23 -11.61 -16.04
N PHE A 13 8.84 -10.50 -16.47
CA PHE A 13 8.16 -9.39 -17.14
C PHE A 13 7.54 -9.75 -18.51
N ALA A 14 7.79 -10.95 -19.02
CA ALA A 14 7.07 -11.50 -20.15
C ALA A 14 5.71 -12.10 -19.78
N LYS A 15 5.47 -12.35 -18.47
CA LYS A 15 4.27 -13.03 -17.96
C LYS A 15 3.42 -12.15 -17.03
N THR A 16 4.00 -11.12 -16.43
CA THR A 16 3.29 -10.23 -15.51
C THR A 16 3.09 -8.85 -16.13
N PRO A 17 1.91 -8.21 -15.93
CA PRO A 17 1.69 -6.82 -16.34
C PRO A 17 2.37 -5.78 -15.43
N GLU A 18 3.07 -6.22 -14.39
CA GLU A 18 3.77 -5.33 -13.48
C GLU A 18 4.84 -4.48 -14.21
N PRO A 19 5.05 -3.21 -13.80
CA PRO A 19 6.02 -2.34 -14.44
C PRO A 19 7.45 -2.90 -14.37
N ALA A 20 8.19 -2.76 -15.47
CA ALA A 20 9.60 -3.13 -15.51
C ALA A 20 10.44 -2.28 -14.53
N PRO A 21 11.56 -2.82 -13.99
CA PRO A 21 12.39 -2.13 -13.02
C PRO A 21 13.12 -0.94 -13.64
N ARG A 22 12.53 0.25 -13.52
CA ARG A 22 13.13 1.52 -13.94
C ARG A 22 13.33 2.41 -12.71
N LYS A 23 14.52 2.99 -12.57
CA LYS A 23 14.77 4.01 -11.56
C LYS A 23 14.35 5.37 -12.13
N LYS A 24 13.25 5.91 -11.65
CA LYS A 24 12.72 7.21 -12.10
C LYS A 24 12.01 7.86 -10.91
N GLY A 25 12.50 9.01 -10.47
CA GLY A 25 11.84 9.78 -9.40
C GLY A 25 10.51 10.38 -9.87
N SER A 26 9.58 10.60 -8.95
CA SER A 26 8.42 11.45 -9.16
C SER A 26 8.83 12.93 -9.16
N LYS A 27 7.94 13.82 -9.62
CA LYS A 27 8.19 15.27 -9.60
C LYS A 27 8.45 15.83 -8.22
N THR A 28 7.85 15.24 -7.19
CA THR A 28 7.97 15.68 -5.79
C THR A 28 9.04 14.94 -5.01
N GLY A 29 9.45 13.74 -5.45
CA GLY A 29 10.33 12.85 -4.69
C GLY A 29 9.74 12.34 -3.37
N ARG A 30 8.45 12.55 -3.13
CA ARG A 30 7.75 12.28 -1.87
C ARG A 30 6.37 11.65 -2.09
N MET A 31 6.26 10.76 -3.07
CA MET A 31 5.03 10.02 -3.31
C MET A 31 4.84 8.93 -2.25
N PHE A 32 3.59 8.68 -1.85
CA PHE A 32 3.22 7.44 -1.19
C PHE A 32 2.07 6.76 -1.93
N VAL A 33 1.98 5.46 -1.76
CA VAL A 33 0.84 4.66 -2.19
C VAL A 33 0.57 3.54 -1.17
N ILE A 34 -0.70 3.22 -1.00
CA ILE A 34 -1.12 1.98 -0.34
C ILE A 34 -1.89 1.17 -1.37
N GLN A 35 -1.39 -0.03 -1.65
CA GLN A 35 -2.05 -0.97 -2.53
C GLN A 35 -2.68 -2.09 -1.72
N LYS A 36 -3.98 -2.31 -1.90
CA LYS A 36 -4.69 -3.47 -1.35
C LYS A 36 -4.46 -4.64 -2.28
N HIS A 37 -3.94 -5.74 -1.74
CA HIS A 37 -3.49 -6.88 -2.52
C HIS A 37 -4.11 -8.17 -1.99
N ARG A 38 -4.89 -8.85 -2.83
CA ARG A 38 -5.44 -10.16 -2.55
C ARG A 38 -4.62 -11.23 -3.28
N ALA A 39 -3.48 -11.55 -2.70
CA ALA A 39 -2.61 -12.65 -3.10
C ALA A 39 -3.05 -13.98 -2.45
N SER A 40 -2.17 -14.79 -1.88
CA SER A 40 -2.54 -15.92 -1.01
C SER A 40 -3.34 -15.45 0.21
N HIS A 41 -2.96 -14.31 0.78
CA HIS A 41 -3.66 -13.63 1.87
C HIS A 41 -3.89 -12.16 1.52
N LEU A 42 -5.00 -11.59 2.04
CA LEU A 42 -5.24 -10.16 1.93
C LEU A 42 -4.20 -9.39 2.76
N HIS A 43 -3.60 -8.38 2.17
CA HIS A 43 -2.74 -7.41 2.85
C HIS A 43 -2.77 -6.06 2.14
N TYR A 44 -2.15 -5.07 2.76
CA TYR A 44 -1.98 -3.74 2.21
C TYR A 44 -0.48 -3.43 2.12
N ASP A 45 -0.02 -3.04 0.95
CA ASP A 45 1.37 -2.64 0.74
C ASP A 45 1.49 -1.13 0.89
N LEU A 46 2.13 -0.68 1.97
CA LEU A 46 2.58 0.70 2.12
C LEU A 46 3.88 0.90 1.36
N ARG A 47 3.91 1.91 0.50
CA ARG A 47 5.12 2.28 -0.25
C ARG A 47 5.37 3.77 -0.13
N LEU A 48 6.63 4.13 0.18
CA LEU A 48 7.11 5.50 0.30
C LEU A 48 8.26 5.72 -0.69
N GLU A 49 8.15 6.74 -1.52
CA GLU A 49 9.24 7.11 -2.42
C GLU A 49 10.41 7.68 -1.64
N ALA A 50 11.57 7.04 -1.77
CA ALA A 50 12.86 7.52 -1.29
C ALA A 50 13.96 6.99 -2.18
N GLU A 51 15.02 7.76 -2.39
CA GLU A 51 16.20 7.35 -3.17
C GLU A 51 15.87 6.88 -4.61
N GLY A 52 14.76 7.38 -5.18
CA GLY A 52 14.30 7.07 -6.54
C GLY A 52 13.65 5.69 -6.70
N VAL A 53 13.19 5.08 -5.61
CA VAL A 53 12.43 3.84 -5.55
C VAL A 53 11.29 3.95 -4.54
N LEU A 54 10.40 2.98 -4.53
CA LEU A 54 9.36 2.83 -3.51
C LEU A 54 9.86 1.87 -2.42
N LYS A 55 10.26 2.39 -1.26
CA LYS A 55 10.49 1.60 -0.05
C LYS A 55 9.16 1.00 0.40
N SER A 56 9.13 -0.30 0.68
CA SER A 56 7.86 -1.04 0.73
C SER A 56 7.71 -1.91 1.98
N TRP A 57 6.50 -1.94 2.53
CA TRP A 57 6.10 -2.78 3.68
C TRP A 57 4.74 -3.41 3.44
N ALA A 58 4.65 -4.72 3.61
CA ALA A 58 3.37 -5.43 3.64
C ALA A 58 2.74 -5.30 5.03
N VAL A 59 1.50 -4.82 5.10
CA VAL A 59 0.70 -4.61 6.32
C VAL A 59 -0.50 -5.57 6.30
N PRO A 60 -0.43 -6.74 6.96
CA PRO A 60 -1.43 -7.80 6.82
C PRO A 60 -2.85 -7.40 7.20
N LYS A 61 -3.00 -6.53 8.20
CA LYS A 61 -4.33 -6.07 8.67
C LYS A 61 -4.71 -4.68 8.16
N GLY A 62 -3.92 -4.11 7.23
CA GLY A 62 -4.13 -2.76 6.72
C GLY A 62 -3.88 -1.65 7.75
N PRO A 63 -3.99 -0.38 7.32
CA PRO A 63 -3.84 0.77 8.21
C PRO A 63 -4.99 0.89 9.19
N SER A 64 -4.75 1.58 10.33
CA SER A 64 -5.79 1.97 11.28
C SER A 64 -5.65 3.45 11.61
N LEU A 65 -6.77 4.17 11.67
CA LEU A 65 -6.80 5.57 12.12
C LEU A 65 -6.81 5.71 13.64
N ASP A 66 -6.91 4.59 14.38
CA ASP A 66 -6.84 4.58 15.85
C ASP A 66 -5.37 4.51 16.30
N PRO A 67 -4.87 5.53 17.04
CA PRO A 67 -3.51 5.55 17.56
C PRO A 67 -3.17 4.43 18.56
N ALA A 68 -4.17 3.81 19.16
CA ALA A 68 -3.99 2.66 20.05
C ALA A 68 -3.63 1.39 19.28
N VAL A 69 -3.93 1.34 17.98
CA VAL A 69 -3.73 0.17 17.12
C VAL A 69 -2.39 0.27 16.39
N LYS A 70 -1.43 -0.57 16.79
CA LYS A 70 -0.15 -0.71 16.10
C LYS A 70 -0.18 -1.91 15.16
N ARG A 71 -0.04 -1.65 13.84
CA ARG A 71 -0.07 -2.68 12.80
C ARG A 71 1.33 -3.21 12.52
N LEU A 72 1.45 -4.53 12.43
CA LEU A 72 2.65 -5.16 11.89
C LEU A 72 2.82 -4.70 10.45
N ALA A 73 4.04 -4.29 10.10
CA ALA A 73 4.48 -3.98 8.75
C ALA A 73 5.78 -4.75 8.46
N MET A 74 5.76 -5.57 7.42
CA MET A 74 6.93 -6.38 7.03
C MET A 74 7.65 -5.71 5.88
N ALA A 75 8.90 -5.30 6.08
CA ALA A 75 9.71 -4.74 5.01
C ALA A 75 9.91 -5.78 3.90
N VAL A 76 9.61 -5.38 2.68
CA VAL A 76 9.76 -6.18 1.46
C VAL A 76 10.71 -5.47 0.48
N GLU A 77 10.93 -6.04 -0.69
CA GLU A 77 11.80 -5.45 -1.70
C GLU A 77 11.32 -4.07 -2.17
N ASP A 78 12.27 -3.24 -2.56
CA ASP A 78 11.98 -1.94 -3.18
C ASP A 78 11.29 -2.13 -4.54
N HIS A 79 10.34 -1.25 -4.87
CA HIS A 79 9.61 -1.26 -6.14
C HIS A 79 9.94 -0.04 -6.99
N PRO A 80 9.79 -0.12 -8.33
CA PRO A 80 9.94 1.05 -9.20
C PRO A 80 8.81 2.07 -8.95
N ILE A 81 9.08 3.36 -9.17
CA ILE A 81 8.08 4.43 -8.97
C ILE A 81 6.82 4.22 -9.81
N ASP A 82 6.97 3.70 -11.02
CA ASP A 82 5.83 3.43 -11.92
C ASP A 82 4.84 2.39 -11.32
N TYR A 83 5.30 1.56 -10.35
CA TYR A 83 4.45 0.60 -9.64
C TYR A 83 3.38 1.28 -8.77
N ALA A 84 3.56 2.55 -8.38
CA ALA A 84 2.60 3.27 -7.54
C ALA A 84 1.19 3.36 -8.15
N LYS A 85 1.08 3.28 -9.47
CA LYS A 85 -0.19 3.32 -10.21
C LYS A 85 -0.64 1.97 -10.72
N PHE A 86 0.10 0.91 -10.40
CA PHE A 86 -0.25 -0.43 -10.83
C PHE A 86 -1.51 -0.92 -10.12
N GLU A 87 -2.55 -1.18 -10.91
CA GLU A 87 -3.80 -1.78 -10.53
C GLU A 87 -4.14 -2.85 -11.58
N GLY A 88 -4.40 -4.09 -11.14
CA GLY A 88 -4.62 -5.19 -12.08
C GLY A 88 -4.41 -6.55 -11.45
N VAL A 89 -4.22 -7.57 -12.29
CA VAL A 89 -4.05 -8.97 -11.91
C VAL A 89 -2.62 -9.42 -12.20
N ILE A 90 -1.94 -9.90 -11.16
CA ILE A 90 -0.69 -10.65 -11.29
C ILE A 90 -1.07 -12.12 -11.49
N PRO A 91 -0.64 -12.78 -12.58
CA PRO A 91 -1.03 -14.15 -12.88
C PRO A 91 -0.74 -15.14 -11.74
N GLU A 92 -1.61 -16.13 -11.58
CA GLU A 92 -1.36 -17.23 -10.64
C GLU A 92 -0.10 -18.00 -11.05
N GLY A 93 0.73 -18.34 -10.06
CA GLY A 93 2.04 -18.98 -10.30
C GLY A 93 3.20 -18.00 -10.40
N GLU A 94 2.96 -16.72 -10.66
CA GLU A 94 3.98 -15.67 -10.54
C GLU A 94 4.10 -15.17 -9.10
N TYR A 95 5.26 -14.59 -8.76
CA TYR A 95 5.48 -14.03 -7.41
C TYR A 95 4.46 -12.95 -7.09
N GLY A 96 3.73 -13.11 -5.99
CA GLY A 96 2.66 -12.18 -5.60
C GLY A 96 1.34 -12.37 -6.36
N GLY A 97 1.15 -13.50 -7.05
CA GLY A 97 -0.07 -13.78 -7.84
C GLY A 97 -1.37 -13.46 -7.13
N GLY A 98 -2.21 -12.62 -7.76
CA GLY A 98 -3.46 -12.12 -7.21
C GLY A 98 -3.87 -10.77 -7.75
N THR A 99 -4.88 -10.15 -7.15
CA THR A 99 -5.45 -8.87 -7.58
C THR A 99 -4.90 -7.72 -6.74
N VAL A 100 -4.39 -6.69 -7.40
CA VAL A 100 -3.83 -5.47 -6.81
C VAL A 100 -4.73 -4.28 -7.13
N MET A 101 -5.02 -3.48 -6.10
CA MET A 101 -5.80 -2.24 -6.18
C MET A 101 -5.02 -1.07 -5.61
N VAL A 102 -5.02 0.08 -6.25
CA VAL A 102 -4.50 1.32 -5.64
C VAL A 102 -5.54 1.85 -4.66
N TRP A 103 -5.40 1.46 -3.38
CA TRP A 103 -6.36 1.78 -2.33
C TRP A 103 -6.26 3.23 -1.87
N ASP A 104 -5.03 3.77 -1.74
CA ASP A 104 -4.78 5.20 -1.48
C ASP A 104 -3.48 5.65 -2.14
N ILE A 105 -3.40 6.91 -2.57
CA ILE A 105 -2.21 7.50 -3.18
C ILE A 105 -2.16 9.00 -2.90
N GLY A 106 -0.96 9.52 -2.73
CA GLY A 106 -0.74 10.95 -2.50
C GLY A 106 0.73 11.27 -2.30
N THR A 107 0.99 12.29 -1.50
CA THR A 107 2.34 12.68 -1.09
C THR A 107 2.51 12.51 0.41
N TYR A 108 3.74 12.49 0.86
CA TYR A 108 4.05 12.51 2.28
C TYR A 108 5.13 13.56 2.59
N SER A 109 5.11 14.07 3.80
CA SER A 109 6.12 14.97 4.34
C SER A 109 6.82 14.29 5.51
N PRO A 110 8.13 14.05 5.46
CA PRO A 110 8.85 13.51 6.61
C PRO A 110 8.84 14.52 7.76
N GLU A 111 8.83 14.04 9.00
CA GLU A 111 8.85 14.85 10.21
C GLU A 111 10.22 14.73 10.88
N GLY A 112 10.85 15.86 11.16
CA GLY A 112 12.13 15.92 11.88
C GLY A 112 13.37 15.54 11.08
N THR A 113 13.26 15.20 9.79
CA THR A 113 14.39 14.91 8.91
C THR A 113 14.01 15.02 7.44
N ASP A 114 14.94 15.43 6.60
CA ASP A 114 14.82 15.33 5.14
C ASP A 114 15.49 14.07 4.57
N ASP A 115 16.35 13.42 5.35
CA ASP A 115 17.02 12.17 5.01
C ASP A 115 16.14 10.95 5.35
N VAL A 116 15.17 10.69 4.48
CA VAL A 116 14.25 9.56 4.64
C VAL A 116 14.97 8.21 4.54
N GLY A 117 15.95 8.08 3.64
CA GLY A 117 16.75 6.86 3.50
C GLY A 117 17.48 6.53 4.78
N GLY A 118 18.20 7.50 5.34
CA GLY A 118 18.90 7.35 6.61
C GLY A 118 17.97 7.07 7.80
N ALA A 119 16.80 7.71 7.85
CA ALA A 119 15.79 7.44 8.89
C ALA A 119 15.28 5.99 8.83
N ILE A 120 14.98 5.47 7.63
CA ILE A 120 14.60 4.07 7.42
C ILE A 120 15.75 3.14 7.83
N GLN A 121 17.00 3.44 7.49
CA GLN A 121 18.15 2.64 7.92
C GLN A 121 18.29 2.61 9.44
N LYS A 122 18.11 3.74 10.12
CA LYS A 122 18.10 3.82 11.60
C LYS A 122 16.92 3.08 12.21
N GLY A 123 15.84 2.87 11.46
CA GLY A 123 14.68 2.09 11.89
C GLY A 123 13.54 2.91 12.48
N GLU A 124 13.49 4.22 12.26
CA GLU A 124 12.38 5.07 12.65
C GLU A 124 12.13 6.16 11.61
N LEU A 125 10.87 6.29 11.17
CA LEU A 125 10.43 7.37 10.33
C LEU A 125 9.08 7.88 10.81
N LYS A 126 9.00 9.18 11.11
CA LYS A 126 7.76 9.92 11.33
C LYS A 126 7.44 10.73 10.08
N PHE A 127 6.19 10.74 9.67
CA PHE A 127 5.78 11.44 8.45
C PHE A 127 4.30 11.76 8.44
N THR A 128 3.96 12.84 7.78
CA THR A 128 2.57 13.24 7.52
C THR A 128 2.14 12.74 6.15
N LEU A 129 1.03 12.00 6.07
CA LEU A 129 0.39 11.59 4.83
C LEU A 129 -0.59 12.65 4.34
N HIS A 130 -0.61 12.85 3.02
CA HIS A 130 -1.51 13.71 2.27
C HIS A 130 -2.21 12.88 1.19
N GLY A 131 -2.97 11.87 1.62
CA GLY A 131 -3.73 10.97 0.77
C GLY A 131 -5.19 11.37 0.59
N LYS A 132 -5.90 10.57 -0.16
CA LYS A 132 -7.36 10.71 -0.31
C LYS A 132 -8.13 10.06 0.84
N LYS A 133 -7.56 9.03 1.45
CA LYS A 133 -8.14 8.30 2.58
C LYS A 133 -7.35 8.50 3.86
N LEU A 134 -6.02 8.48 3.77
CA LEU A 134 -5.15 8.63 4.93
C LEU A 134 -4.52 10.02 4.94
N SER A 135 -4.64 10.69 6.07
CA SER A 135 -4.08 12.02 6.32
C SER A 135 -3.42 12.11 7.70
N GLY A 136 -2.60 13.16 7.88
CA GLY A 136 -1.97 13.47 9.15
C GLY A 136 -0.75 12.60 9.46
N SER A 137 -0.33 12.64 10.73
CA SER A 137 0.95 12.09 11.19
C SER A 137 0.89 10.58 11.43
N TRP A 138 1.93 9.88 10.97
CA TRP A 138 2.11 8.44 11.06
C TRP A 138 3.53 8.08 11.47
N VAL A 139 3.70 6.89 12.00
CA VAL A 139 5.00 6.38 12.45
C VAL A 139 5.25 5.00 11.87
N LEU A 140 6.47 4.80 11.38
CA LEU A 140 7.07 3.51 11.10
C LEU A 140 8.27 3.32 12.04
N VAL A 141 8.26 2.27 12.84
CA VAL A 141 9.38 1.93 13.73
C VAL A 141 9.73 0.46 13.61
N ARG A 142 11.02 0.18 13.37
CA ARG A 142 11.55 -1.18 13.28
C ARG A 142 11.68 -1.78 14.66
N THR A 143 11.11 -2.95 14.86
CA THR A 143 11.21 -3.70 16.10
C THR A 143 12.31 -4.76 16.04
N ARG A 144 12.45 -5.44 14.90
CA ARG A 144 13.48 -6.47 14.68
C ARG A 144 13.55 -6.82 13.18
N ASP A 145 14.74 -6.96 12.63
CA ASP A 145 15.00 -7.39 11.25
C ASP A 145 14.12 -6.67 10.22
N ARG A 146 13.22 -7.41 9.56
CA ARG A 146 12.24 -6.89 8.60
C ARG A 146 10.90 -6.51 9.24
N ARG A 147 10.72 -6.65 10.56
CA ARG A 147 9.48 -6.37 11.29
C ARG A 147 9.45 -4.94 11.77
N TRP A 148 8.40 -4.23 11.38
CA TRP A 148 8.11 -2.86 11.74
C TRP A 148 6.72 -2.75 12.33
N LEU A 149 6.47 -1.66 13.04
CA LEU A 149 5.14 -1.23 13.43
C LEU A 149 4.78 0.01 12.61
N PHE A 150 3.57 0.00 12.08
CA PHE A 150 2.97 1.13 11.38
C PHE A 150 1.72 1.55 12.15
N PHE A 151 1.66 2.83 12.54
CA PHE A 151 0.53 3.32 13.34
C PHE A 151 0.32 4.82 13.17
N LYS A 152 -0.94 5.23 13.42
CA LYS A 152 -1.37 6.62 13.42
C LYS A 152 -0.82 7.34 14.66
N HIS A 153 -0.28 8.54 14.49
CA HIS A 153 0.01 9.45 15.57
C HIS A 153 -1.22 10.29 15.94
N ARG A 154 -1.29 10.82 17.15
CA ARG A 154 -2.45 11.62 17.62
C ARG A 154 -2.49 12.96 16.90
N ASP A 155 -3.55 13.20 16.15
CA ASP A 155 -3.87 14.47 15.51
C ASP A 155 -5.38 14.55 15.20
N ARG A 156 -5.82 15.57 14.47
CA ARG A 156 -7.24 15.79 14.12
C ARG A 156 -7.85 14.73 13.20
N TYR A 157 -7.05 13.83 12.63
CA TYR A 157 -7.49 12.79 11.69
C TYR A 157 -7.65 11.42 12.35
N VAL A 158 -7.63 11.37 13.69
CA VAL A 158 -7.86 10.14 14.45
C VAL A 158 -9.29 9.69 14.34
N SER A 159 -9.51 8.39 14.15
CA SER A 159 -10.83 7.76 14.16
C SER A 159 -10.71 6.31 14.64
N THR A 160 -11.74 5.81 15.29
CA THR A 160 -11.89 4.38 15.63
C THR A 160 -12.62 3.59 14.54
N GLU A 161 -13.13 4.28 13.51
CA GLU A 161 -13.75 3.63 12.36
C GLU A 161 -12.72 2.83 11.55
N ASP A 162 -13.09 1.64 11.10
CA ASP A 162 -12.25 0.84 10.22
C ASP A 162 -12.29 1.42 8.80
N VAL A 163 -11.29 2.23 8.48
CA VAL A 163 -11.16 2.89 7.18
C VAL A 163 -11.07 1.91 6.01
N THR A 164 -10.61 0.67 6.26
CA THR A 164 -10.51 -0.35 5.21
C THR A 164 -11.87 -0.90 4.80
N VAL A 165 -12.85 -0.82 5.71
CA VAL A 165 -14.25 -1.17 5.48
C VAL A 165 -15.04 0.03 4.98
N ALA A 166 -14.85 1.20 5.59
CA ALA A 166 -15.56 2.43 5.24
C ALA A 166 -15.24 2.94 3.84
N ALA A 167 -13.99 2.77 3.39
CA ALA A 167 -13.51 3.24 2.08
C ALA A 167 -12.83 2.11 1.28
N PRO A 168 -13.60 1.08 0.81
CA PRO A 168 -13.01 -0.15 0.25
C PRO A 168 -12.47 -0.02 -1.18
N ALA A 169 -12.94 0.94 -1.98
CA ALA A 169 -12.71 1.01 -3.42
C ALA A 169 -11.37 1.69 -3.79
N SER A 170 -10.88 1.46 -5.00
CA SER A 170 -9.74 2.14 -5.58
C SER A 170 -9.93 3.66 -5.64
N VAL A 171 -8.89 4.42 -5.31
CA VAL A 171 -8.90 5.88 -5.46
C VAL A 171 -8.61 6.34 -6.88
N LEU A 172 -8.16 5.44 -7.75
CA LEU A 172 -7.91 5.73 -9.18
C LEU A 172 -9.14 5.45 -10.03
N THR A 173 -9.79 4.30 -9.82
CA THR A 173 -10.83 3.78 -10.72
C THR A 173 -12.20 3.63 -10.07
N GLY A 174 -12.28 3.71 -8.73
CA GLY A 174 -13.51 3.44 -7.98
C GLY A 174 -13.90 1.96 -7.90
N ARG A 175 -13.14 1.06 -8.56
CA ARG A 175 -13.38 -0.39 -8.57
C ARG A 175 -13.03 -1.04 -7.23
N ARG A 176 -13.70 -2.15 -6.91
CA ARG A 176 -13.31 -3.08 -5.84
C ARG A 176 -12.37 -4.16 -6.40
N LEU A 177 -11.76 -4.97 -5.53
CA LEU A 177 -10.89 -6.07 -5.97
C LEU A 177 -11.61 -7.05 -6.91
N ALA A 178 -12.87 -7.39 -6.60
CA ALA A 178 -13.67 -8.27 -7.46
C ALA A 178 -13.91 -7.68 -8.85
N ASP A 179 -14.14 -6.36 -8.94
CA ASP A 179 -14.35 -5.66 -10.21
C ASP A 179 -13.07 -5.67 -11.05
N ILE A 180 -11.91 -5.38 -10.43
CA ILE A 180 -10.61 -5.42 -11.09
C ILE A 180 -10.31 -6.84 -11.62
N ALA A 181 -10.56 -7.87 -10.80
CA ALA A 181 -10.37 -9.25 -11.21
C ALA A 181 -11.27 -9.63 -12.39
N ALA A 182 -12.52 -9.17 -12.41
CA ALA A 182 -13.44 -9.43 -13.52
C ALA A 182 -12.97 -8.77 -14.82
N ASP A 183 -12.55 -7.50 -14.75
CA ASP A 183 -12.13 -6.72 -15.91
C ASP A 183 -10.79 -7.21 -16.50
N GLU A 184 -9.87 -7.69 -15.63
CA GLU A 184 -8.49 -8.05 -16.00
C GLU A 184 -8.28 -9.57 -16.08
N GLY A 185 -9.36 -10.37 -16.10
CA GLY A 185 -9.29 -11.82 -16.26
C GLY A 185 -8.71 -12.60 -15.07
N GLY A 186 -8.86 -12.07 -13.87
CA GLY A 186 -8.40 -12.70 -12.64
C GLY A 186 -9.44 -13.60 -11.96
N ASN A 187 -9.09 -14.13 -10.79
CA ASN A 187 -9.98 -14.96 -9.99
C ASN A 187 -10.92 -14.08 -9.16
N VAL A 188 -12.13 -13.83 -9.68
CA VAL A 188 -13.16 -12.96 -9.07
C VAL A 188 -13.56 -13.44 -7.68
N VAL A 189 -13.75 -14.77 -7.50
CA VAL A 189 -14.16 -15.35 -6.22
C VAL A 189 -13.09 -15.10 -5.15
N LYS A 190 -11.83 -15.34 -5.50
CA LYS A 190 -10.69 -15.06 -4.61
C LYS A 190 -10.60 -13.54 -4.29
N ALA A 191 -10.70 -12.69 -5.30
CA ALA A 191 -10.64 -11.24 -5.14
C ALA A 191 -11.75 -10.70 -4.22
N ALA A 192 -12.98 -11.18 -4.39
CA ALA A 192 -14.14 -10.81 -3.59
C ALA A 192 -13.96 -11.08 -2.09
N THR A 193 -13.18 -12.09 -1.70
CA THR A 193 -12.89 -12.34 -0.28
C THR A 193 -12.05 -11.24 0.37
N GLY A 194 -11.43 -10.38 -0.41
CA GLY A 194 -10.72 -9.20 0.06
C GLY A 194 -11.60 -7.96 0.19
N ASP A 195 -12.80 -7.99 -0.37
CA ASP A 195 -13.73 -6.87 -0.29
C ASP A 195 -14.65 -7.00 0.94
N PRO A 196 -14.92 -5.91 1.66
CA PRO A 196 -15.93 -5.95 2.73
C PRO A 196 -17.31 -6.19 2.14
N PRO A 197 -18.26 -6.76 2.91
CA PRO A 197 -19.65 -6.92 2.49
C PRO A 197 -20.21 -5.59 1.96
N LYS A 198 -21.04 -5.65 0.90
CA LYS A 198 -21.79 -4.47 0.46
C LYS A 198 -22.78 -4.12 1.58
N THR A 199 -22.56 -3.00 2.27
CA THR A 199 -23.56 -2.48 3.21
C THR A 199 -24.78 -2.07 2.40
N ASN A 200 -25.93 -2.72 2.63
CA ASN A 200 -27.18 -2.21 2.11
C ASN A 200 -27.38 -0.80 2.70
N PRO A 201 -27.71 0.20 1.89
CA PRO A 201 -28.06 1.51 2.43
C PRO A 201 -29.19 1.32 3.45
N VAL A 202 -28.94 1.68 4.70
CA VAL A 202 -29.99 1.73 5.72
C VAL A 202 -31.07 2.63 5.16
N LYS A 203 -32.26 2.05 4.84
CA LYS A 203 -33.44 2.84 4.49
C LYS A 203 -33.68 3.79 5.68
N LYS A 204 -33.41 5.07 5.48
CA LYS A 204 -33.83 6.09 6.45
C LYS A 204 -35.35 5.95 6.52
N SER A 205 -35.86 5.37 7.62
CA SER A 205 -37.25 5.43 7.97
C SER A 205 -37.63 6.92 8.12
N ARG A 206 -38.59 7.32 7.35
CA ARG A 206 -39.24 8.65 7.45
C ARG A 206 -39.97 8.78 8.76
#